data_47fe4c4d52be0c1f63d87c93534f22a4
#
_entry.id   47fe4c4d52be0c1f63d87c93534f22a4
#
_cell.length_a   1.000
_cell.length_b   1.000
_cell.length_c   1.000
_cell.angle_alpha   90.00
_cell.angle_beta   90.00
_cell.angle_gamma   90.00
#
_symmetry.space_group_name_H-M   'P 1'
#
loop_
_entity.id
_entity.type
_entity.pdbx_description
1 polymer ?
#
loop_
_entity_poly.entity_id
_entity_poly.type
_entity_poly.pdbx_seq_one_letter_code
_entity_poly.pdbx_strand_id
1 'polypeptide(L)'
;METIDIKAEARSQVGKGSARAARRAGLVPAVIYGNKETAVSVTLDANQWRQLMHKPGIFSQLININVNNETHFVLPRDIQQHPVSEEAMHVDFLRVTKNATVAVGIAVEFLNEDKCTGLKLGGVLNIVRSQVELNCPAISIPEKLTVDLEGLNVGHTIHISSIELPEGCTPTITDRDFTVATIAAPRGGLDDDADETENTEEVSEDTEESKSDS
;
A
#
# COMPACT_ATOMS: atom_id res chain seq x y z
N MET A 1 -7.65 16.78 -10.85
CA MET A 1 -6.93 15.50 -11.02
C MET A 1 -6.26 15.48 -12.37
N GLU A 2 -4.97 15.23 -12.38
CA GLU A 2 -4.27 14.97 -13.64
C GLU A 2 -4.56 13.54 -14.07
N THR A 3 -5.29 13.36 -15.15
CA THR A 3 -5.44 12.06 -15.80
C THR A 3 -4.27 11.85 -16.75
N ILE A 4 -3.64 10.70 -16.65
CA ILE A 4 -2.51 10.35 -17.51
C ILE A 4 -3.04 9.54 -18.68
N ASP A 5 -2.73 9.99 -19.90
CA ASP A 5 -3.10 9.28 -21.12
C ASP A 5 -1.97 8.36 -21.58
N ILE A 6 -2.27 7.07 -21.77
CA ILE A 6 -1.34 6.06 -22.27
C ILE A 6 -1.93 5.41 -23.50
N LYS A 7 -1.09 5.21 -24.52
CA LYS A 7 -1.44 4.41 -25.69
C LYS A 7 -1.09 2.95 -25.42
N ALA A 8 -2.01 2.06 -25.76
CA ALA A 8 -1.81 0.63 -25.67
C ALA A 8 -2.29 -0.07 -26.94
N GLU A 9 -1.67 -1.18 -27.24
CA GLU A 9 -2.05 -2.03 -28.38
C GLU A 9 -2.74 -3.29 -27.84
N ALA A 10 -3.89 -3.64 -28.43
CA ALA A 10 -4.56 -4.87 -28.10
C ALA A 10 -3.76 -6.08 -28.60
N ARG A 11 -3.61 -7.11 -27.76
CA ARG A 11 -2.91 -8.32 -28.17
C ARG A 11 -3.87 -9.52 -28.17
N SER A 12 -3.84 -10.27 -29.29
CA SER A 12 -4.63 -11.50 -29.45
C SER A 12 -3.92 -12.74 -28.91
N GLN A 13 -2.58 -12.75 -28.92
CA GLN A 13 -1.80 -13.90 -28.45
C GLN A 13 -1.46 -13.77 -26.97
N VAL A 14 -1.99 -14.68 -26.16
CA VAL A 14 -1.77 -14.76 -24.70
C VAL A 14 -0.88 -15.97 -24.41
N GLY A 15 -0.07 -15.89 -23.37
CA GLY A 15 0.75 -16.99 -22.86
C GLY A 15 2.22 -16.62 -22.67
N LYS A 16 2.99 -17.58 -22.12
CA LYS A 16 4.38 -17.38 -21.67
C LYS A 16 5.32 -16.94 -22.82
N GLY A 17 5.15 -17.53 -24.01
CA GLY A 17 5.99 -17.23 -25.17
C GLY A 17 5.78 -15.80 -25.70
N SER A 18 4.52 -15.41 -25.92
CA SER A 18 4.15 -14.10 -26.41
C SER A 18 4.50 -12.98 -25.42
N ALA A 19 4.29 -13.22 -24.11
CA ALA A 19 4.69 -12.27 -23.07
C ALA A 19 6.21 -12.04 -23.02
N ARG A 20 7.02 -13.10 -23.20
CA ARG A 20 8.49 -12.97 -23.31
C ARG A 20 8.92 -12.24 -24.58
N ALA A 21 8.24 -12.48 -25.70
CA ALA A 21 8.51 -11.78 -26.96
C ALA A 21 8.21 -10.28 -26.84
N ALA A 22 7.07 -9.91 -26.26
CA ALA A 22 6.70 -8.51 -26.01
C ALA A 22 7.77 -7.79 -25.16
N ARG A 23 8.19 -8.38 -24.04
CA ARG A 23 9.24 -7.79 -23.18
C ARG A 23 10.57 -7.61 -23.90
N ARG A 24 10.97 -8.56 -24.75
CA ARG A 24 12.19 -8.40 -25.58
C ARG A 24 12.06 -7.30 -26.62
N ALA A 25 10.84 -6.98 -27.06
CA ALA A 25 10.55 -5.87 -27.95
C ALA A 25 10.40 -4.52 -27.22
N GLY A 26 10.66 -4.46 -25.90
CA GLY A 26 10.51 -3.24 -25.11
C GLY A 26 9.05 -2.90 -24.76
N LEU A 27 8.16 -3.90 -24.78
CA LEU A 27 6.76 -3.74 -24.43
C LEU A 27 6.42 -4.47 -23.13
N VAL A 28 5.59 -3.86 -22.30
CA VAL A 28 5.09 -4.46 -21.06
C VAL A 28 3.71 -5.06 -21.30
N PRO A 29 3.53 -6.36 -21.12
CA PRO A 29 2.20 -6.97 -21.17
C PRO A 29 1.35 -6.52 -20.01
N ALA A 30 0.08 -6.21 -20.28
CA ALA A 30 -0.88 -5.81 -19.27
C ALA A 30 -2.27 -6.40 -19.55
N VAL A 31 -3.13 -6.39 -18.51
CA VAL A 31 -4.51 -6.84 -18.61
C VAL A 31 -5.43 -5.78 -18.00
N ILE A 32 -6.49 -5.45 -18.72
CA ILE A 32 -7.55 -4.55 -18.26
C ILE A 32 -8.78 -5.40 -17.95
N TYR A 33 -9.23 -5.41 -16.69
CA TYR A 33 -10.39 -6.17 -16.25
C TYR A 33 -11.28 -5.35 -15.32
N GLY A 34 -12.45 -5.86 -15.01
CA GLY A 34 -13.43 -5.22 -14.12
C GLY A 34 -14.69 -4.77 -14.86
N ASN A 35 -15.61 -4.14 -14.12
CA ASN A 35 -16.88 -3.63 -14.59
C ASN A 35 -17.79 -4.69 -15.28
N LYS A 36 -17.63 -5.98 -14.92
CA LYS A 36 -18.38 -7.11 -15.54
C LYS A 36 -18.18 -7.25 -17.06
N GLU A 37 -17.19 -6.57 -17.62
CA GLU A 37 -16.81 -6.68 -19.02
C GLU A 37 -15.68 -7.70 -19.22
N THR A 38 -15.53 -8.17 -20.45
CA THR A 38 -14.45 -9.11 -20.79
C THR A 38 -13.08 -8.47 -20.57
N ALA A 39 -12.14 -9.27 -20.05
CA ALA A 39 -10.78 -8.82 -19.86
C ALA A 39 -10.10 -8.58 -21.22
N VAL A 40 -9.43 -7.45 -21.39
CA VAL A 40 -8.68 -7.08 -22.58
C VAL A 40 -7.19 -7.17 -22.29
N SER A 41 -6.49 -8.01 -23.06
CA SER A 41 -5.03 -8.11 -22.98
C SER A 41 -4.41 -7.04 -23.87
N VAL A 42 -3.49 -6.27 -23.31
CA VAL A 42 -2.83 -5.14 -23.99
C VAL A 42 -1.32 -5.19 -23.80
N THR A 43 -0.62 -4.40 -24.59
CA THR A 43 0.81 -4.11 -24.42
C THR A 43 1.01 -2.61 -24.32
N LEU A 44 1.89 -2.21 -23.40
CA LEU A 44 2.28 -0.83 -23.14
C LEU A 44 3.74 -0.63 -23.55
N ASP A 45 4.11 0.59 -23.90
CA ASP A 45 5.52 0.94 -24.07
C ASP A 45 6.25 0.93 -22.71
N ALA A 46 7.36 0.18 -22.63
CA ALA A 46 8.10 0.00 -21.39
C ALA A 46 8.71 1.31 -20.87
N ASN A 47 9.15 2.21 -21.77
CA ASN A 47 9.77 3.47 -21.37
C ASN A 47 8.73 4.43 -20.80
N GLN A 48 7.56 4.54 -21.44
CA GLN A 48 6.46 5.36 -20.94
C GLN A 48 5.99 4.84 -19.57
N TRP A 49 5.83 3.52 -19.43
CA TRP A 49 5.41 2.91 -18.16
C TRP A 49 6.44 3.10 -17.06
N ARG A 50 7.73 2.96 -17.34
CA ARG A 50 8.81 3.19 -16.37
C ARG A 50 8.76 4.60 -15.79
N GLN A 51 8.56 5.63 -16.62
CA GLN A 51 8.45 7.02 -16.15
C GLN A 51 7.26 7.24 -15.20
N LEU A 52 6.15 6.52 -15.43
CA LEU A 52 4.97 6.61 -14.59
C LEU A 52 5.10 5.82 -13.29
N MET A 53 5.72 4.65 -13.34
CA MET A 53 5.89 3.76 -12.20
C MET A 53 6.71 4.40 -11.08
N HIS A 54 7.65 5.30 -11.42
CA HIS A 54 8.46 6.03 -10.44
C HIS A 54 7.74 7.22 -9.80
N LYS A 55 6.54 7.57 -10.27
CA LYS A 55 5.76 8.63 -9.62
C LYS A 55 5.17 8.11 -8.30
N PRO A 56 5.28 8.89 -7.21
CA PRO A 56 4.61 8.53 -5.97
C PRO A 56 3.08 8.47 -6.19
N GLY A 57 2.43 7.51 -5.57
CA GLY A 57 0.97 7.38 -5.64
C GLY A 57 0.43 6.82 -6.96
N ILE A 58 1.23 6.11 -7.77
CA ILE A 58 0.76 5.53 -9.04
C ILE A 58 -0.47 4.61 -8.87
N PHE A 59 -0.57 3.89 -7.74
CA PHE A 59 -1.72 3.04 -7.43
C PHE A 59 -3.00 3.82 -7.09
N SER A 60 -2.86 5.10 -6.76
CA SER A 60 -3.98 6.01 -6.46
C SER A 60 -4.39 6.87 -7.66
N GLN A 61 -3.66 6.78 -8.76
CA GLN A 61 -3.81 7.67 -9.92
C GLN A 61 -4.64 7.02 -11.02
N LEU A 62 -5.70 7.73 -11.47
CA LEU A 62 -6.51 7.30 -12.61
C LEU A 62 -5.75 7.49 -13.92
N ILE A 63 -5.74 6.45 -14.74
CA ILE A 63 -5.06 6.40 -16.03
C ILE A 63 -6.09 6.18 -17.13
N ASN A 64 -5.96 6.92 -18.23
CA ASN A 64 -6.70 6.69 -19.45
C ASN A 64 -5.87 5.83 -20.37
N ILE A 65 -6.31 4.62 -20.66
CA ILE A 65 -5.66 3.75 -21.63
C ILE A 65 -6.45 3.77 -22.93
N ASN A 66 -5.80 4.22 -23.99
CA ASN A 66 -6.37 4.22 -25.35
C ASN A 66 -5.97 2.92 -26.07
N VAL A 67 -6.96 2.06 -26.28
CA VAL A 67 -6.80 0.78 -27.00
C VAL A 67 -7.66 0.83 -28.27
N ASN A 68 -7.08 0.73 -29.45
CA ASN A 68 -7.82 0.70 -30.74
C ASN A 68 -8.91 1.79 -30.87
N ASN A 69 -8.63 3.02 -30.44
CA ASN A 69 -9.56 4.17 -30.39
C ASN A 69 -10.66 4.10 -29.31
N GLU A 70 -10.62 3.13 -28.43
CA GLU A 70 -11.47 3.08 -27.24
C GLU A 70 -10.67 3.54 -26.02
N THR A 71 -11.22 4.45 -25.23
CA THR A 71 -10.58 4.95 -24.00
C THR A 71 -11.14 4.23 -22.80
N HIS A 72 -10.27 3.56 -22.03
CA HIS A 72 -10.62 2.88 -20.79
C HIS A 72 -10.08 3.66 -19.61
N PHE A 73 -10.96 4.02 -18.66
CA PHE A 73 -10.56 4.58 -17.36
C PHE A 73 -10.17 3.43 -16.45
N VAL A 74 -8.93 3.44 -16.03
CA VAL A 74 -8.37 2.33 -15.25
C VAL A 74 -7.53 2.81 -14.07
N LEU A 75 -7.41 1.95 -13.07
CA LEU A 75 -6.53 2.11 -11.93
C LEU A 75 -5.52 0.95 -11.92
N PRO A 76 -4.21 1.20 -11.78
CA PRO A 76 -3.24 0.12 -11.57
C PRO A 76 -3.56 -0.62 -10.27
N ARG A 77 -3.69 -1.93 -10.32
CA ARG A 77 -3.98 -2.77 -9.15
C ARG A 77 -2.76 -3.52 -8.67
N ASP A 78 -1.99 -4.08 -9.61
CA ASP A 78 -0.77 -4.81 -9.32
C ASP A 78 0.28 -4.55 -10.39
N ILE A 79 1.53 -4.46 -9.98
CA ILE A 79 2.68 -4.27 -10.86
C ILE A 79 3.73 -5.32 -10.49
N GLN A 80 3.87 -6.32 -11.35
CA GLN A 80 4.93 -7.31 -11.21
C GLN A 80 6.23 -6.75 -11.76
N GLN A 81 7.26 -6.68 -10.93
CA GLN A 81 8.58 -6.17 -11.30
C GLN A 81 9.60 -7.30 -11.29
N HIS A 82 10.63 -7.13 -12.11
CA HIS A 82 11.77 -8.02 -12.08
C HIS A 82 12.65 -7.70 -10.85
N PRO A 83 13.03 -8.69 -10.02
CA PRO A 83 13.67 -8.44 -8.72
C PRO A 83 15.07 -7.79 -8.79
N VAL A 84 15.70 -7.80 -9.95
CA VAL A 84 17.06 -7.26 -10.13
C VAL A 84 17.06 -6.00 -11.00
N SER A 85 16.31 -5.98 -12.11
CA SER A 85 16.28 -4.84 -13.03
C SER A 85 15.16 -3.83 -12.73
N GLU A 86 14.24 -4.17 -11.81
CA GLU A 86 13.05 -3.38 -11.43
C GLU A 86 12.13 -3.03 -12.62
N GLU A 87 12.37 -3.66 -13.76
CA GLU A 87 11.52 -3.49 -14.95
C GLU A 87 10.16 -4.14 -14.73
N ALA A 88 9.10 -3.45 -15.16
CA ALA A 88 7.77 -4.00 -15.12
C ALA A 88 7.65 -5.23 -16.03
N MET A 89 7.28 -6.36 -15.43
CA MET A 89 7.02 -7.62 -16.14
C MET A 89 5.57 -7.78 -16.56
N HIS A 90 4.66 -7.31 -15.72
CA HIS A 90 3.23 -7.34 -15.96
C HIS A 90 2.55 -6.23 -15.18
N VAL A 91 1.46 -5.70 -15.73
CA VAL A 91 0.64 -4.69 -15.05
C VAL A 91 -0.83 -5.09 -15.14
N ASP A 92 -1.48 -5.05 -14.00
CA ASP A 92 -2.89 -5.34 -13.86
C ASP A 92 -3.67 -4.04 -13.68
N PHE A 93 -4.64 -3.81 -14.54
CA PHE A 93 -5.50 -2.63 -14.52
C PHE A 93 -6.94 -3.00 -14.19
N LEU A 94 -7.49 -2.33 -13.20
CA LEU A 94 -8.89 -2.40 -12.85
C LEU A 94 -9.66 -1.30 -13.57
N ARG A 95 -10.68 -1.66 -14.37
CA ARG A 95 -11.62 -0.66 -14.93
C ARG A 95 -12.42 -0.02 -13.82
N VAL A 96 -12.51 1.29 -13.89
CA VAL A 96 -13.21 2.08 -12.88
C VAL A 96 -14.27 2.94 -13.56
N THR A 97 -15.48 2.89 -13.04
CA THR A 97 -16.53 3.83 -13.40
C THR A 97 -16.47 5.04 -12.47
N LYS A 98 -16.84 6.22 -12.97
CA LYS A 98 -16.74 7.48 -12.22
C LYS A 98 -17.45 7.43 -10.85
N ASN A 99 -18.49 6.62 -10.71
CA ASN A 99 -19.30 6.52 -9.49
C ASN A 99 -18.96 5.27 -8.64
N ALA A 100 -17.91 4.54 -8.98
CA ALA A 100 -17.53 3.35 -8.23
C ALA A 100 -16.71 3.71 -6.99
N THR A 101 -16.94 2.98 -5.90
CA THR A 101 -16.05 2.96 -4.75
C THR A 101 -15.00 1.88 -4.96
N VAL A 102 -13.74 2.23 -4.81
CA VAL A 102 -12.62 1.32 -5.06
C VAL A 102 -11.73 1.27 -3.82
N ALA A 103 -11.34 0.06 -3.43
CA ALA A 103 -10.33 -0.14 -2.39
C ALA A 103 -8.94 0.14 -2.98
N VAL A 104 -8.26 1.15 -2.47
CA VAL A 104 -6.93 1.59 -2.95
C VAL A 104 -5.96 1.67 -1.79
N GLY A 105 -4.73 1.17 -1.99
CA GLY A 105 -3.62 1.36 -1.05
C GLY A 105 -2.99 2.74 -1.25
N ILE A 106 -3.13 3.62 -0.26
CA ILE A 106 -2.61 4.98 -0.31
C ILE A 106 -1.36 5.06 0.55
N ALA A 107 -0.30 5.65 0.00
CA ALA A 107 0.97 5.84 0.69
C ALA A 107 0.82 6.84 1.85
N VAL A 108 1.45 6.54 2.98
CA VAL A 108 1.50 7.43 4.15
C VAL A 108 2.79 8.22 4.09
N GLU A 109 2.68 9.54 4.19
CA GLU A 109 3.80 10.47 4.28
C GLU A 109 3.83 11.12 5.67
N PHE A 110 4.98 11.07 6.31
CA PHE A 110 5.18 11.66 7.62
C PHE A 110 5.74 13.07 7.49
N LEU A 111 5.08 14.03 8.14
CA LEU A 111 5.49 15.43 8.13
C LEU A 111 6.11 15.82 9.48
N ASN A 112 6.93 16.89 9.46
CA ASN A 112 7.52 17.49 10.68
C ASN A 112 8.40 16.52 11.50
N GLU A 113 9.11 15.59 10.86
CA GLU A 113 10.06 14.70 11.54
C GLU A 113 11.08 15.48 12.37
N ASP A 114 11.57 16.62 11.84
CA ASP A 114 12.52 17.49 12.52
C ASP A 114 11.95 18.16 13.78
N LYS A 115 10.63 18.26 13.92
CA LYS A 115 9.96 18.87 15.08
C LYS A 115 9.48 17.87 16.11
N CYS A 116 9.55 16.58 15.78
CA CYS A 116 9.17 15.50 16.68
C CYS A 116 10.14 15.44 17.86
N THR A 117 9.61 15.59 19.08
CA THR A 117 10.40 15.50 20.32
C THR A 117 10.97 14.11 20.53
N GLY A 118 10.20 13.07 20.21
CA GLY A 118 10.63 11.69 20.32
C GLY A 118 11.84 11.35 19.44
N LEU A 119 11.87 11.84 18.19
CA LEU A 119 12.99 11.64 17.27
C LEU A 119 14.23 12.45 17.70
N LYS A 120 14.05 13.68 18.22
CA LYS A 120 15.15 14.51 18.77
C LYS A 120 15.83 13.86 19.99
N LEU A 121 15.09 13.12 20.79
CA LEU A 121 15.62 12.37 21.94
C LEU A 121 16.30 11.04 21.55
N GLY A 122 16.48 10.81 20.24
CA GLY A 122 17.11 9.59 19.72
C GLY A 122 16.14 8.43 19.47
N GLY A 123 14.83 8.66 19.56
CA GLY A 123 13.82 7.67 19.17
C GLY A 123 13.89 7.35 17.68
N VAL A 124 13.40 6.19 17.31
CA VAL A 124 13.34 5.70 15.93
C VAL A 124 11.88 5.60 15.49
N LEU A 125 11.55 6.20 14.34
CA LEU A 125 10.24 6.02 13.71
C LEU A 125 10.18 4.62 13.09
N ASN A 126 9.35 3.77 13.68
CA ASN A 126 9.06 2.44 13.15
C ASN A 126 7.75 2.48 12.36
N ILE A 127 7.85 2.40 11.04
CA ILE A 127 6.70 2.39 10.14
C ILE A 127 6.19 0.97 10.04
N VAL A 128 5.04 0.71 10.65
CA VAL A 128 4.36 -0.61 10.62
C VAL A 128 3.65 -0.80 9.28
N ARG A 129 3.07 0.28 8.75
CA ARG A 129 2.38 0.28 7.46
C ARG A 129 2.78 1.50 6.65
N SER A 130 3.44 1.28 5.53
CA SER A 130 3.78 2.33 4.56
C SER A 130 2.60 2.71 3.67
N GLN A 131 1.59 1.84 3.59
CA GLN A 131 0.36 2.06 2.83
C GLN A 131 -0.86 1.67 3.66
N VAL A 132 -1.93 2.43 3.50
CA VAL A 132 -3.23 2.17 4.13
C VAL A 132 -4.26 1.94 3.05
N GLU A 133 -4.99 0.82 3.14
CA GLU A 133 -6.09 0.53 2.23
C GLU A 133 -7.35 1.32 2.63
N LEU A 134 -7.81 2.18 1.72
CA LEU A 134 -9.03 2.96 1.87
C LEU A 134 -10.02 2.65 0.76
N ASN A 135 -11.29 2.60 1.10
CA ASN A 135 -12.39 2.62 0.14
C ASN A 135 -12.69 4.08 -0.22
N CYS A 136 -12.28 4.49 -1.42
CA CYS A 136 -12.46 5.86 -1.90
C CYS A 136 -13.35 5.89 -3.14
N PRO A 137 -14.17 6.96 -3.32
CA PRO A 137 -14.83 7.17 -4.60
C PRO A 137 -13.78 7.45 -5.68
N ALA A 138 -13.96 6.84 -6.86
CA ALA A 138 -12.99 6.91 -7.95
C ALA A 138 -12.60 8.34 -8.37
N ILE A 139 -13.49 9.30 -8.16
CA ILE A 139 -13.25 10.71 -8.49
C ILE A 139 -12.34 11.42 -7.47
N SER A 140 -12.30 10.97 -6.21
CA SER A 140 -11.59 11.65 -5.12
C SER A 140 -10.60 10.75 -4.40
N ILE A 141 -9.76 10.06 -5.15
CA ILE A 141 -8.68 9.24 -4.58
C ILE A 141 -7.54 10.19 -4.19
N PRO A 142 -7.12 10.25 -2.91
CA PRO A 142 -5.97 11.04 -2.49
C PRO A 142 -4.67 10.39 -2.96
N GLU A 143 -3.68 11.20 -3.32
CA GLU A 143 -2.37 10.68 -3.74
C GLU A 143 -1.56 10.15 -2.55
N LYS A 144 -1.72 10.78 -1.39
CA LYS A 144 -1.02 10.45 -0.14
C LYS A 144 -1.85 10.80 1.08
N LEU A 145 -1.59 10.11 2.18
CA LEU A 145 -2.09 10.45 3.50
C LEU A 145 -0.97 11.14 4.27
N THR A 146 -1.24 12.29 4.83
CA THR A 146 -0.26 13.03 5.62
C THR A 146 -0.47 12.78 7.11
N VAL A 147 0.61 12.48 7.82
CA VAL A 147 0.62 12.28 9.27
C VAL A 147 1.59 13.27 9.88
N ASP A 148 1.11 14.11 10.79
CA ASP A 148 1.95 15.07 11.48
C ASP A 148 2.58 14.42 12.73
N LEU A 149 3.92 14.53 12.83
CA LEU A 149 4.71 14.02 13.94
C LEU A 149 5.04 15.09 14.99
N GLU A 150 4.58 16.34 14.81
CA GLU A 150 4.90 17.45 15.70
C GLU A 150 4.46 17.17 17.14
N GLY A 151 5.38 17.31 18.10
CA GLY A 151 5.10 17.16 19.53
C GLY A 151 4.93 15.72 20.04
N LEU A 152 5.09 14.71 19.19
CA LEU A 152 5.02 13.32 19.61
C LEU A 152 6.28 12.90 20.38
N ASN A 153 6.09 12.10 21.45
CA ASN A 153 7.15 11.60 22.30
C ASN A 153 7.53 10.15 21.98
N VAL A 154 8.64 9.70 22.56
CA VAL A 154 9.06 8.29 22.52
C VAL A 154 7.99 7.41 23.17
N GLY A 155 7.70 6.26 22.57
CA GLY A 155 6.63 5.35 23.00
C GLY A 155 5.26 5.66 22.40
N HIS A 156 5.11 6.77 21.68
CA HIS A 156 3.82 7.11 21.06
C HIS A 156 3.51 6.21 19.87
N THR A 157 2.26 5.77 19.78
CA THR A 157 1.74 4.93 18.69
C THR A 157 0.70 5.73 17.91
N ILE A 158 0.86 5.76 16.59
CA ILE A 158 -0.04 6.43 15.67
C ILE A 158 -1.00 5.40 15.09
N HIS A 159 -2.29 5.57 15.38
CA HIS A 159 -3.38 4.75 14.89
C HIS A 159 -4.08 5.41 13.72
N ILE A 160 -4.87 4.64 12.96
CA ILE A 160 -5.62 5.16 11.81
C ILE A 160 -6.66 6.23 12.23
N SER A 161 -7.21 6.13 13.44
CA SER A 161 -8.16 7.10 14.00
C SER A 161 -7.56 8.50 14.22
N SER A 162 -6.24 8.60 14.37
CA SER A 162 -5.54 9.89 14.53
C SER A 162 -5.19 10.55 13.19
N ILE A 163 -5.46 9.91 12.06
CA ILE A 163 -5.12 10.42 10.73
C ILE A 163 -6.34 11.07 10.12
N GLU A 164 -6.17 12.30 9.61
CA GLU A 164 -7.23 12.99 8.89
C GLU A 164 -7.47 12.32 7.53
N LEU A 165 -8.63 11.68 7.40
CA LEU A 165 -9.04 11.06 6.15
C LEU A 165 -9.79 12.07 5.28
N PRO A 166 -9.55 12.08 3.96
CA PRO A 166 -10.31 12.91 3.02
C PRO A 166 -11.80 12.54 3.00
N GLU A 167 -12.63 13.50 2.63
CA GLU A 167 -14.07 13.31 2.57
C GLU A 167 -14.47 12.14 1.65
N GLY A 168 -15.31 11.25 2.16
CA GLY A 168 -15.81 10.08 1.43
C GLY A 168 -14.86 8.87 1.41
N CYS A 169 -13.68 8.94 2.03
CA CYS A 169 -12.79 7.82 2.18
C CYS A 169 -13.02 7.12 3.53
N THR A 170 -13.12 5.80 3.50
CA THR A 170 -13.27 4.96 4.69
C THR A 170 -12.21 3.87 4.71
N PRO A 171 -11.62 3.53 5.86
CA PRO A 171 -10.66 2.43 5.91
C PRO A 171 -11.34 1.10 5.56
N THR A 172 -10.64 0.23 4.86
CA THR A 172 -11.16 -1.11 4.51
C THR A 172 -11.30 -1.97 5.77
N ILE A 173 -10.40 -1.79 6.73
CA ILE A 173 -10.44 -2.47 8.02
C ILE A 173 -11.11 -1.53 9.03
N THR A 174 -12.35 -1.82 9.39
CA THR A 174 -13.15 -1.07 10.38
C THR A 174 -13.26 -1.78 11.72
N ASP A 175 -12.92 -3.08 11.78
CA ASP A 175 -13.11 -3.92 12.97
C ASP A 175 -12.15 -3.57 14.11
N ARG A 176 -11.04 -2.91 13.81
CA ARG A 176 -10.02 -2.55 14.77
C ARG A 176 -9.29 -1.26 14.36
N ASP A 177 -8.88 -0.49 15.36
CA ASP A 177 -7.99 0.64 15.17
C ASP A 177 -6.54 0.13 15.05
N PHE A 178 -6.05 0.04 13.82
CA PHE A 178 -4.73 -0.51 13.56
C PHE A 178 -3.64 0.55 13.62
N THR A 179 -2.47 0.14 14.05
CA THR A 179 -1.28 0.98 14.12
C THR A 179 -0.69 1.21 12.73
N VAL A 180 -0.35 2.46 12.45
CA VAL A 180 0.33 2.90 11.21
C VAL A 180 1.82 3.06 11.46
N ALA A 181 2.20 3.75 12.54
CA ALA A 181 3.60 3.93 12.92
C ALA A 181 3.76 4.02 14.44
N THR A 182 4.96 3.76 14.94
CA THR A 182 5.33 3.90 16.35
C THR A 182 6.67 4.59 16.49
N ILE A 183 6.84 5.41 17.53
CA ILE A 183 8.13 6.01 17.87
C ILE A 183 8.75 5.17 18.97
N ALA A 184 9.71 4.31 18.61
CA ALA A 184 10.38 3.41 19.55
C ALA A 184 11.58 4.09 20.23
N ALA A 185 11.85 3.70 21.48
CA ALA A 185 13.07 4.09 22.15
C ALA A 185 14.29 3.45 21.48
N PRO A 186 15.46 4.11 21.43
CA PRO A 186 16.70 3.51 20.94
C PRO A 186 17.09 2.33 21.86
N ARG A 187 17.48 1.20 21.25
CA ARG A 187 18.08 0.08 22.00
C ARG A 187 19.48 0.49 22.44
N GLY A 188 19.61 1.03 23.65
CA GLY A 188 20.94 1.29 24.19
C GLY A 188 21.13 2.58 24.95
N GLY A 189 20.11 3.07 25.65
CA GLY A 189 20.30 4.23 26.49
C GLY A 189 19.04 4.60 27.25
N LEU A 190 18.84 3.99 28.37
CA LEU A 190 18.20 4.48 29.60
C LEU A 190 18.14 3.29 30.57
N ASP A 191 19.30 2.83 31.04
CA ASP A 191 19.39 2.32 32.40
C ASP A 191 19.40 3.59 33.25
N ASP A 192 18.28 3.85 33.91
CA ASP A 192 18.14 4.26 35.29
C ASP A 192 16.81 5.00 35.49
N ASP A 193 16.11 4.54 36.54
CA ASP A 193 14.96 5.14 37.22
C ASP A 193 13.58 5.05 36.53
N ALA A 194 12.93 3.92 36.78
CA ALA A 194 11.52 3.92 37.24
C ALA A 194 11.11 2.53 37.69
N ASP A 195 11.20 2.36 39.00
CA ASP A 195 10.23 1.76 39.90
C ASP A 195 9.56 0.43 39.52
N GLU A 196 10.04 -0.59 40.22
CA GLU A 196 9.41 -1.90 40.38
C GLU A 196 7.98 -1.71 40.92
N THR A 197 7.03 -2.10 40.16
CA THR A 197 5.78 -2.62 40.73
C THR A 197 5.60 -4.06 40.30
N GLU A 198 6.05 -4.94 41.20
CA GLU A 198 5.66 -6.33 41.24
C GLU A 198 4.14 -6.47 41.10
N ASN A 199 3.74 -7.26 40.17
CA ASN A 199 2.50 -7.99 40.28
C ASN A 199 2.74 -9.46 39.89
N THR A 200 3.18 -10.20 40.89
CA THR A 200 3.21 -11.65 40.94
C THR A 200 1.76 -12.12 41.10
N GLU A 201 1.18 -12.62 40.04
CA GLU A 201 0.05 -13.54 40.15
C GLU A 201 0.54 -14.97 39.97
N GLU A 202 0.49 -15.67 41.07
CA GLU A 202 0.70 -17.10 41.24
C GLU A 202 -0.19 -17.89 40.27
N VAL A 203 0.44 -18.75 39.48
CA VAL A 203 -0.25 -19.89 38.85
C VAL A 203 0.17 -21.14 39.63
N SER A 204 -0.73 -21.58 40.49
CA SER A 204 -0.69 -22.84 41.19
C SER A 204 -0.65 -24.02 40.20
N GLU A 205 0.40 -24.83 40.36
CA GLU A 205 0.47 -26.22 39.90
C GLU A 205 -0.70 -27.01 40.50
N ASP A 206 -1.37 -27.75 39.63
CA ASP A 206 -2.13 -28.90 40.07
C ASP A 206 -1.73 -30.11 39.22
N THR A 207 -0.96 -30.94 39.88
CA THR A 207 -0.46 -32.24 39.39
C THR A 207 -1.51 -33.28 39.79
N GLU A 208 -2.17 -33.92 38.86
CA GLU A 208 -2.80 -35.21 39.16
C GLU A 208 -2.39 -36.29 38.16
N GLU A 209 -1.61 -37.20 38.69
CA GLU A 209 -1.39 -38.55 38.22
C GLU A 209 -2.71 -39.33 38.15
N SER A 210 -2.93 -40.08 37.10
CA SER A 210 -3.65 -41.35 37.22
C SER A 210 -3.11 -42.38 36.21
N LYS A 211 -2.47 -43.35 36.81
CA LYS A 211 -2.14 -44.68 36.29
C LYS A 211 -3.37 -45.49 35.95
N SER A 212 -3.10 -46.46 35.15
CA SER A 212 -3.60 -47.86 35.06
C SER A 212 -4.38 -48.14 33.78
N ASP A 213 -3.80 -49.04 33.05
CA ASP A 213 -4.06 -50.48 32.92
C ASP A 213 -5.28 -50.89 32.08
N SER A 214 -4.98 -51.37 30.94
CA SER A 214 -5.31 -52.71 30.37
C SER A 214 -5.08 -52.74 28.88
#